data_dba34f99d283ff4d936924a2ad37cafb
#
_entry.id   dba34f99d283ff4d936924a2ad37cafb
#
_cell.length_a   1.000
_cell.length_b   1.000
_cell.length_c   1.000
_cell.angle_alpha   90.00
_cell.angle_beta   90.00
_cell.angle_gamma   90.00
#
_symmetry.space_group_name_H-M   'P 1'
#
loop_
_entity.id
_entity.type
_entity.pdbx_description
1 polymer ?
#
loop_
_entity_poly.entity_id
_entity_poly.type
_entity_poly.pdbx_seq_one_letter_code
_entity_poly.pdbx_strand_id
1 'polypeptide(L)'
;MTGSVIDAVDVAVAVGGREILRGVSVSVAPGEVLGLIGPNGAGKSTLLSVLAGDLASTRGRALLMGREYAAYSAREAARLRAVMLQNPAVSFAHLVRDVVEMGRSAHRRDREVDAEVVDACLRQVDLLELQDREVTTLSGGERARVALARVMAQQASVVLLDEPTAAMDVGHQERTMRTVRGLAAGGVGVIIVLHDLNTAARYCDRLALLGDGGLAGVGSPDEICTEELLSTVYDWPVAVSRHDEADVEGTVVPQLWIRPRSAARPGAGSPPFG
;
A
#
# COMPACT_ATOMS: atom_id res chain seq x y z
N MET A 1 -14.16 -20.03 9.41
CA MET A 1 -14.09 -18.60 9.07
C MET A 1 -12.74 -18.12 9.58
N THR A 2 -11.76 -17.96 8.73
CA THR A 2 -10.50 -17.32 9.08
C THR A 2 -10.82 -15.86 9.42
N GLY A 3 -10.64 -15.48 10.70
CA GLY A 3 -10.92 -14.12 11.16
C GLY A 3 -10.04 -13.12 10.44
N SER A 4 -10.54 -11.88 10.25
CA SER A 4 -9.75 -10.77 9.74
C SER A 4 -8.61 -10.42 10.69
N VAL A 5 -7.49 -9.93 10.14
CA VAL A 5 -6.36 -9.45 10.94
C VAL A 5 -6.46 -7.95 11.22
N ILE A 6 -7.18 -7.22 10.36
CA ILE A 6 -7.44 -5.79 10.53
C ILE A 6 -8.79 -5.41 9.90
N ASP A 7 -9.57 -4.56 10.57
CA ASP A 7 -10.88 -4.12 10.13
C ASP A 7 -11.06 -2.62 10.34
N ALA A 8 -11.73 -1.97 9.39
CA ALA A 8 -12.47 -0.74 9.59
C ALA A 8 -13.97 -1.07 9.58
N VAL A 9 -14.72 -0.61 10.58
CA VAL A 9 -16.16 -0.83 10.70
C VAL A 9 -16.87 0.50 10.80
N ASP A 10 -17.59 0.89 9.76
CA ASP A 10 -18.36 2.15 9.63
C ASP A 10 -17.52 3.39 9.97
N VAL A 11 -16.26 3.41 9.53
CA VAL A 11 -15.30 4.47 9.85
C VAL A 11 -15.67 5.76 9.13
N ALA A 12 -15.89 6.81 9.91
CA ALA A 12 -15.99 8.19 9.41
C ALA A 12 -14.91 9.06 10.06
N VAL A 13 -14.41 10.04 9.31
CA VAL A 13 -13.42 11.01 9.77
C VAL A 13 -13.81 12.39 9.28
N ALA A 14 -13.87 13.36 10.19
CA ALA A 14 -14.08 14.76 9.89
C ALA A 14 -12.92 15.61 10.45
N VAL A 15 -12.41 16.52 9.65
CA VAL A 15 -11.35 17.47 10.03
C VAL A 15 -11.80 18.87 9.67
N GLY A 16 -11.80 19.78 10.65
CA GLY A 16 -12.22 21.16 10.43
C GLY A 16 -13.66 21.31 9.91
N GLY A 17 -14.56 20.41 10.28
CA GLY A 17 -15.96 20.40 9.82
C GLY A 17 -16.18 19.76 8.43
N ARG A 18 -15.11 19.35 7.74
CA ARG A 18 -15.22 18.64 6.46
C ARG A 18 -15.08 17.15 6.69
N GLU A 19 -16.05 16.36 6.21
CA GLU A 19 -15.94 14.92 6.17
C GLU A 19 -14.92 14.49 5.12
N ILE A 20 -13.94 13.70 5.58
CA ILE A 20 -12.90 13.09 4.75
C ILE A 20 -13.26 11.63 4.43
N LEU A 21 -13.82 10.91 5.43
CA LEU A 21 -14.32 9.54 5.25
C LEU A 21 -15.75 9.45 5.76
N ARG A 22 -16.58 8.65 5.04
CA ARG A 22 -18.02 8.52 5.26
C ARG A 22 -18.43 7.04 5.37
N GLY A 23 -18.33 6.48 6.56
CA GLY A 23 -18.86 5.15 6.83
C GLY A 23 -18.15 4.01 6.08
N VAL A 24 -16.81 4.08 6.02
CA VAL A 24 -16.00 3.09 5.30
C VAL A 24 -15.90 1.80 6.12
N SER A 25 -16.22 0.67 5.48
CA SER A 25 -16.05 -0.66 6.07
C SER A 25 -15.21 -1.54 5.14
N VAL A 26 -14.05 -1.98 5.63
CA VAL A 26 -13.14 -2.91 4.94
C VAL A 26 -12.49 -3.85 5.94
N SER A 27 -12.14 -5.04 5.49
CA SER A 27 -11.44 -6.05 6.29
C SER A 27 -10.37 -6.72 5.47
N VAL A 28 -9.31 -7.18 6.12
CA VAL A 28 -8.24 -7.97 5.50
C VAL A 28 -8.01 -9.26 6.26
N ALA A 29 -7.92 -10.36 5.54
CA ALA A 29 -7.61 -11.68 6.06
C ALA A 29 -6.09 -11.92 6.14
N PRO A 30 -5.61 -12.91 6.92
CA PRO A 30 -4.24 -13.37 6.83
C PRO A 30 -3.92 -13.83 5.40
N GLY A 31 -2.77 -13.38 4.87
CA GLY A 31 -2.33 -13.77 3.53
C GLY A 31 -3.00 -13.03 2.37
N GLU A 32 -3.81 -12.03 2.66
CA GLU A 32 -4.51 -11.21 1.67
C GLU A 32 -3.77 -9.90 1.41
N VAL A 33 -3.75 -9.46 0.15
CA VAL A 33 -3.36 -8.11 -0.27
C VAL A 33 -4.60 -7.34 -0.68
N LEU A 34 -4.99 -6.33 0.12
CA LEU A 34 -6.05 -5.39 -0.20
C LEU A 34 -5.45 -4.09 -0.75
N GLY A 35 -5.74 -3.75 -2.00
CA GLY A 35 -5.37 -2.49 -2.62
C GLY A 35 -6.38 -1.39 -2.31
N LEU A 36 -5.92 -0.26 -1.77
CA LEU A 36 -6.72 0.96 -1.67
C LEU A 36 -6.46 1.83 -2.90
N ILE A 37 -7.46 2.01 -3.74
CA ILE A 37 -7.40 2.79 -4.97
C ILE A 37 -8.45 3.91 -4.96
N GLY A 38 -8.31 4.88 -5.85
CA GLY A 38 -9.22 6.02 -5.98
C GLY A 38 -8.46 7.32 -6.28
N PRO A 39 -9.17 8.40 -6.65
CA PRO A 39 -8.56 9.68 -6.99
C PRO A 39 -7.82 10.32 -5.80
N ASN A 40 -7.02 11.35 -6.11
CA ASN A 40 -6.37 12.13 -5.06
C ASN A 40 -7.42 12.83 -4.19
N GLY A 41 -7.20 12.83 -2.87
CA GLY A 41 -8.16 13.40 -1.92
C GLY A 41 -9.36 12.51 -1.57
N ALA A 42 -9.47 11.29 -2.11
CA ALA A 42 -10.55 10.34 -1.78
C ALA A 42 -10.48 9.76 -0.34
N GLY A 43 -9.43 10.09 0.43
CA GLY A 43 -9.31 9.65 1.83
C GLY A 43 -8.48 8.38 2.05
N LYS A 44 -7.76 7.87 1.03
CA LYS A 44 -6.96 6.63 1.13
C LYS A 44 -5.96 6.65 2.30
N SER A 45 -5.08 7.65 2.35
CA SER A 45 -4.09 7.79 3.44
C SER A 45 -4.74 8.08 4.79
N THR A 46 -5.91 8.75 4.81
CA THR A 46 -6.70 8.93 6.03
C THR A 46 -7.24 7.61 6.55
N LEU A 47 -7.79 6.77 5.67
CA LEU A 47 -8.23 5.42 6.04
C LEU A 47 -7.06 4.57 6.54
N LEU A 48 -5.92 4.64 5.85
CA LEU A 48 -4.71 3.93 6.26
C LEU A 48 -4.25 4.38 7.66
N SER A 49 -4.29 5.70 7.96
CA SER A 49 -3.93 6.24 9.27
C SER A 49 -4.89 5.79 10.38
N VAL A 50 -6.20 5.67 10.08
CA VAL A 50 -7.18 5.11 11.03
C VAL A 50 -6.90 3.63 11.28
N LEU A 51 -6.67 2.86 10.22
CA LEU A 51 -6.32 1.43 10.32
C LEU A 51 -4.95 1.23 11.00
N ALA A 52 -4.05 2.18 10.89
CA ALA A 52 -2.79 2.19 11.63
C ALA A 52 -2.98 2.48 13.13
N GLY A 53 -4.13 3.02 13.55
CA GLY A 53 -4.36 3.49 14.92
C GLY A 53 -3.67 4.82 15.22
N ASP A 54 -3.18 5.53 14.18
CA ASP A 54 -2.51 6.83 14.30
C ASP A 54 -3.51 8.00 14.26
N LEU A 55 -4.70 7.76 13.70
CA LEU A 55 -5.81 8.71 13.64
C LEU A 55 -7.08 8.09 14.23
N ALA A 56 -7.71 8.79 15.17
CA ALA A 56 -9.00 8.39 15.71
C ALA A 56 -10.12 8.69 14.69
N SER A 57 -11.04 7.74 14.50
CA SER A 57 -12.28 7.97 13.75
C SER A 57 -13.24 8.85 14.54
N THR A 58 -14.04 9.68 13.86
CA THR A 58 -15.13 10.43 14.48
C THR A 58 -16.37 9.56 14.71
N ARG A 59 -16.52 8.49 13.93
CA ARG A 59 -17.53 7.45 14.08
C ARG A 59 -16.98 6.12 13.58
N GLY A 60 -17.53 5.01 14.06
CA GLY A 60 -17.04 3.68 13.76
C GLY A 60 -15.76 3.36 14.51
N ARG A 61 -15.07 2.31 14.10
CA ARG A 61 -13.87 1.82 14.80
C ARG A 61 -12.93 1.05 13.87
N ALA A 62 -11.65 1.07 14.20
CA ALA A 62 -10.65 0.18 13.63
C ALA A 62 -10.31 -0.93 14.63
N LEU A 63 -10.22 -2.16 14.14
CA LEU A 63 -9.90 -3.33 14.96
C LEU A 63 -8.61 -3.95 14.43
N LEU A 64 -7.70 -4.29 15.33
CA LEU A 64 -6.50 -5.07 15.07
C LEU A 64 -6.66 -6.43 15.76
N MET A 65 -6.58 -7.53 15.02
CA MET A 65 -6.86 -8.88 15.54
C MET A 65 -8.19 -8.95 16.31
N GLY A 66 -9.24 -8.30 15.79
CA GLY A 66 -10.58 -8.26 16.37
C GLY A 66 -10.74 -7.39 17.62
N ARG A 67 -9.74 -6.62 18.04
CA ARG A 67 -9.77 -5.76 19.24
C ARG A 67 -9.44 -4.32 18.86
N GLU A 68 -10.04 -3.35 19.57
CA GLU A 68 -9.73 -1.93 19.40
C GLU A 68 -8.30 -1.61 19.85
N TYR A 69 -7.68 -0.59 19.25
CA TYR A 69 -6.30 -0.19 19.56
C TYR A 69 -6.07 0.18 21.03
N ALA A 70 -7.08 0.73 21.70
CA ALA A 70 -7.03 1.03 23.13
C ALA A 70 -6.81 -0.20 24.03
N ALA A 71 -7.05 -1.40 23.50
CA ALA A 71 -6.82 -2.66 24.23
C ALA A 71 -5.37 -3.17 24.15
N TYR A 72 -4.50 -2.46 23.43
CA TYR A 72 -3.08 -2.81 23.27
C TYR A 72 -2.18 -1.75 23.87
N SER A 73 -1.05 -2.16 24.44
CA SER A 73 0.09 -1.26 24.61
C SER A 73 0.69 -0.91 23.23
N ALA A 74 1.37 0.22 23.13
CA ALA A 74 2.07 0.61 21.89
C ALA A 74 3.01 -0.49 21.38
N ARG A 75 3.69 -1.20 22.28
CA ARG A 75 4.61 -2.29 21.95
C ARG A 75 3.88 -3.53 21.42
N GLU A 76 2.74 -3.89 22.00
CA GLU A 76 1.90 -5.00 21.51
C GLU A 76 1.35 -4.69 20.13
N ALA A 77 0.76 -3.49 19.94
CA ALA A 77 0.28 -3.06 18.63
C ALA A 77 1.41 -3.07 17.57
N ALA A 78 2.61 -2.59 17.92
CA ALA A 78 3.75 -2.60 17.02
C ALA A 78 4.28 -3.99 16.67
N ARG A 79 3.98 -5.04 17.43
CA ARG A 79 4.29 -6.43 17.06
C ARG A 79 3.26 -7.01 16.10
N LEU A 80 2.07 -6.44 16.06
CA LEU A 80 0.96 -6.95 15.26
C LEU A 80 0.83 -6.20 13.94
N ARG A 81 1.17 -4.90 13.89
CA ARG A 81 1.09 -4.08 12.68
C ARG A 81 2.35 -3.29 12.44
N ALA A 82 2.77 -3.21 11.18
CA ALA A 82 3.84 -2.34 10.70
C ALA A 82 3.31 -1.36 9.66
N VAL A 83 3.85 -0.14 9.63
CA VAL A 83 3.37 0.94 8.76
C VAL A 83 4.53 1.56 7.99
N MET A 84 4.37 1.67 6.68
CA MET A 84 5.20 2.49 5.80
C MET A 84 4.40 3.68 5.33
N LEU A 85 4.79 4.89 5.76
CA LEU A 85 4.17 6.14 5.32
C LEU A 85 4.78 6.60 3.99
N GLN A 86 4.04 7.39 3.23
CA GLN A 86 4.42 7.92 1.91
C GLN A 86 5.76 8.69 1.91
N ASN A 87 6.07 9.41 2.96
CA ASN A 87 7.34 10.12 3.14
C ASN A 87 8.00 9.70 4.46
N PRO A 88 8.78 8.63 4.50
CA PRO A 88 9.59 8.32 5.66
C PRO A 88 10.71 9.37 5.77
N ALA A 89 10.40 10.51 6.40
CA ALA A 89 11.39 11.55 6.63
C ALA A 89 12.42 11.04 7.67
N VAL A 90 13.46 10.36 7.20
CA VAL A 90 14.67 10.14 7.99
C VAL A 90 15.48 11.44 7.90
N SER A 91 15.25 12.33 8.88
CA SER A 91 15.89 13.67 8.94
C SER A 91 17.31 13.66 9.51
N PHE A 92 17.82 12.48 9.90
CA PHE A 92 19.12 12.33 10.55
C PHE A 92 20.03 11.39 9.76
N ALA A 93 21.35 11.58 9.91
CA ALA A 93 22.39 10.77 9.30
C ALA A 93 22.49 9.37 9.99
N HIS A 94 21.50 8.51 9.72
CA HIS A 94 21.53 7.12 10.14
C HIS A 94 22.03 6.25 9.00
N LEU A 95 22.73 5.17 9.35
CA LEU A 95 23.09 4.13 8.38
C LEU A 95 21.84 3.35 7.96
N VAL A 96 21.85 2.83 6.75
CA VAL A 96 20.77 1.99 6.20
C VAL A 96 20.46 0.84 7.16
N ARG A 97 21.50 0.14 7.65
CA ARG A 97 21.37 -0.95 8.61
C ARG A 97 20.65 -0.53 9.89
N ASP A 98 21.06 0.61 10.46
CA ASP A 98 20.47 1.12 11.71
C ASP A 98 18.97 1.40 11.55
N VAL A 99 18.57 1.99 10.41
CA VAL A 99 17.15 2.25 10.11
C VAL A 99 16.36 0.96 9.99
N VAL A 100 16.90 -0.07 9.37
CA VAL A 100 16.21 -1.37 9.26
C VAL A 100 16.13 -2.05 10.63
N GLU A 101 17.19 -1.97 11.46
CA GLU A 101 17.22 -2.49 12.83
C GLU A 101 16.18 -1.82 13.74
N MET A 102 15.81 -0.55 13.50
CA MET A 102 14.69 0.11 14.22
C MET A 102 13.37 -0.67 14.11
N GLY A 103 13.16 -1.43 13.04
CA GLY A 103 12.01 -2.33 12.90
C GLY A 103 11.95 -3.39 14.02
N ARG A 104 13.08 -3.74 14.63
CA ARG A 104 13.15 -4.72 15.73
C ARG A 104 12.77 -4.15 17.10
N SER A 105 12.58 -2.83 17.23
CA SER A 105 12.37 -2.13 18.51
C SER A 105 11.20 -2.65 19.35
N ALA A 106 10.18 -3.22 18.72
CA ALA A 106 9.03 -3.83 19.40
C ALA A 106 9.34 -5.22 19.97
N HIS A 107 10.40 -5.88 19.54
CA HIS A 107 10.80 -7.21 19.99
C HIS A 107 11.69 -7.17 21.24
N ARG A 108 11.88 -8.34 21.88
CA ARG A 108 12.92 -8.47 22.89
C ARG A 108 14.26 -8.47 22.17
N ARG A 109 15.19 -7.65 22.62
CA ARG A 109 16.51 -7.54 22.02
C ARG A 109 17.24 -8.88 22.06
N ASP A 110 17.60 -9.37 20.88
CA ASP A 110 18.45 -10.53 20.65
C ASP A 110 19.36 -10.20 19.46
N ARG A 111 20.65 -9.96 19.75
CA ARG A 111 21.60 -9.44 18.76
C ARG A 111 21.79 -10.38 17.55
N GLU A 112 21.81 -11.68 17.79
CA GLU A 112 22.03 -12.67 16.73
C GLU A 112 20.80 -12.76 15.84
N VAL A 113 19.62 -12.96 16.44
CA VAL A 113 18.34 -13.02 15.72
C VAL A 113 18.04 -11.70 14.99
N ASP A 114 18.27 -10.55 15.66
CA ASP A 114 18.00 -9.24 15.05
C ASP A 114 18.94 -9.00 13.85
N ALA A 115 20.22 -9.39 13.94
CA ALA A 115 21.17 -9.29 12.84
C ALA A 115 20.75 -10.17 11.64
N GLU A 116 20.35 -11.42 11.88
CA GLU A 116 19.88 -12.33 10.82
C GLU A 116 18.63 -11.78 10.10
N VAL A 117 17.66 -11.27 10.86
CA VAL A 117 16.44 -10.68 10.30
C VAL A 117 16.76 -9.44 9.47
N VAL A 118 17.62 -8.55 9.98
CA VAL A 118 18.03 -7.33 9.26
C VAL A 118 18.75 -7.69 7.97
N ASP A 119 19.69 -8.63 8.00
CA ASP A 119 20.42 -9.10 6.82
C ASP A 119 19.48 -9.72 5.77
N ALA A 120 18.51 -10.52 6.22
CA ALA A 120 17.53 -11.11 5.32
C ALA A 120 16.67 -10.04 4.64
N CYS A 121 16.18 -9.04 5.40
CA CYS A 121 15.41 -7.94 4.86
C CYS A 121 16.22 -7.10 3.86
N LEU A 122 17.48 -6.77 4.19
CA LEU A 122 18.35 -6.00 3.30
C LEU A 122 18.63 -6.74 1.98
N ARG A 123 18.85 -8.08 2.02
CA ARG A 123 19.00 -8.89 0.81
C ARG A 123 17.74 -8.89 -0.04
N GLN A 124 16.57 -9.04 0.58
CA GLN A 124 15.28 -9.13 -0.12
C GLN A 124 14.91 -7.85 -0.89
N VAL A 125 15.43 -6.70 -0.46
CA VAL A 125 15.20 -5.41 -1.13
C VAL A 125 16.43 -4.88 -1.89
N ASP A 126 17.45 -5.70 -2.12
CA ASP A 126 18.71 -5.33 -2.83
C ASP A 126 19.42 -4.12 -2.20
N LEU A 127 19.61 -4.12 -0.88
CA LEU A 127 20.27 -3.03 -0.14
C LEU A 127 21.47 -3.50 0.71
N LEU A 128 21.84 -4.78 0.69
CA LEU A 128 22.89 -5.30 1.56
C LEU A 128 24.23 -4.57 1.35
N GLU A 129 24.59 -4.27 0.11
CA GLU A 129 25.84 -3.55 -0.23
C GLU A 129 25.81 -2.07 0.18
N LEU A 130 24.62 -1.52 0.45
CA LEU A 130 24.42 -0.14 0.87
C LEU A 130 24.23 0.01 2.38
N GLN A 131 24.34 -1.07 3.16
CA GLN A 131 23.98 -1.10 4.58
C GLN A 131 24.74 -0.09 5.43
N ASP A 132 25.99 0.22 5.07
CA ASP A 132 26.87 1.15 5.78
C ASP A 132 26.82 2.60 5.23
N ARG A 133 25.93 2.86 4.26
CA ARG A 133 25.69 4.21 3.74
C ARG A 133 24.70 4.97 4.59
N GLU A 134 24.86 6.29 4.62
CA GLU A 134 23.84 7.17 5.23
C GLU A 134 22.59 7.25 4.35
N VAL A 135 21.42 7.08 4.96
CA VAL A 135 20.11 7.13 4.26
C VAL A 135 19.90 8.46 3.54
N THR A 136 20.46 9.55 4.07
CA THR A 136 20.39 10.88 3.45
C THR A 136 21.08 10.96 2.09
N THR A 137 22.05 10.08 1.80
CA THR A 137 22.78 10.04 0.52
C THR A 137 22.11 9.19 -0.54
N LEU A 138 21.05 8.48 -0.20
CA LEU A 138 20.34 7.56 -1.07
C LEU A 138 19.39 8.29 -2.02
N SER A 139 19.10 7.67 -3.18
CA SER A 139 18.01 8.07 -4.07
C SER A 139 16.64 7.88 -3.42
N GLY A 140 15.58 8.48 -3.98
CA GLY A 140 14.21 8.31 -3.50
C GLY A 140 13.77 6.84 -3.47
N GLY A 141 14.07 6.09 -4.52
CA GLY A 141 13.75 4.66 -4.61
C GLY A 141 14.53 3.80 -3.60
N GLU A 142 15.81 4.09 -3.37
CA GLU A 142 16.60 3.41 -2.33
C GLU A 142 16.04 3.70 -0.94
N ARG A 143 15.67 4.95 -0.63
CA ARG A 143 15.01 5.29 0.65
C ARG A 143 13.69 4.56 0.85
N ALA A 144 12.87 4.45 -0.20
CA ALA A 144 11.63 3.69 -0.13
C ALA A 144 11.87 2.20 0.16
N ARG A 145 12.92 1.59 -0.44
CA ARG A 145 13.32 0.21 -0.14
C ARG A 145 13.85 0.05 1.28
N VAL A 146 14.59 1.02 1.83
CA VAL A 146 15.00 1.03 3.25
C VAL A 146 13.78 1.05 4.17
N ALA A 147 12.77 1.89 3.85
CA ALA A 147 11.53 1.95 4.62
C ALA A 147 10.75 0.61 4.56
N LEU A 148 10.70 -0.03 3.40
CA LEU A 148 10.10 -1.36 3.26
C LEU A 148 10.87 -2.41 4.07
N ALA A 149 12.20 -2.44 4.00
CA ALA A 149 13.04 -3.36 4.78
C ALA A 149 12.81 -3.19 6.29
N ARG A 150 12.69 -1.94 6.78
CA ARG A 150 12.35 -1.65 8.18
C ARG A 150 11.00 -2.24 8.57
N VAL A 151 9.98 -2.09 7.72
CA VAL A 151 8.64 -2.67 7.94
C VAL A 151 8.70 -4.19 7.96
N MET A 152 9.44 -4.81 7.07
CA MET A 152 9.64 -6.26 7.03
C MET A 152 10.38 -6.77 8.27
N ALA A 153 11.41 -6.05 8.71
CA ALA A 153 12.18 -6.42 9.90
C ALA A 153 11.33 -6.42 11.18
N GLN A 154 10.20 -5.69 11.18
CA GLN A 154 9.25 -5.69 12.29
C GLN A 154 8.50 -7.02 12.42
N GLN A 155 8.43 -7.86 11.37
CA GLN A 155 7.77 -9.18 11.36
C GLN A 155 6.35 -9.14 11.92
N ALA A 156 5.59 -8.11 11.55
CA ALA A 156 4.22 -7.92 12.01
C ALA A 156 3.24 -8.80 11.21
N SER A 157 2.10 -9.14 11.82
CA SER A 157 1.05 -9.92 11.16
C SER A 157 0.24 -9.10 10.13
N VAL A 158 0.30 -7.77 10.23
CA VAL A 158 -0.33 -6.82 9.31
C VAL A 158 0.67 -5.78 8.86
N VAL A 159 0.67 -5.49 7.56
CA VAL A 159 1.53 -4.47 6.95
C VAL A 159 0.66 -3.46 6.20
N LEU A 160 0.85 -2.18 6.51
CA LEU A 160 0.17 -1.05 5.90
C LEU A 160 1.19 -0.24 5.10
N LEU A 161 0.97 -0.10 3.79
CA LEU A 161 1.91 0.54 2.86
C LEU A 161 1.22 1.71 2.14
N ASP A 162 1.74 2.93 2.32
CA ASP A 162 1.26 4.11 1.61
C ASP A 162 2.19 4.43 0.44
N GLU A 163 1.78 4.09 -0.77
CA GLU A 163 2.48 4.33 -2.05
C GLU A 163 3.95 3.86 -2.05
N PRO A 164 4.24 2.60 -1.71
CA PRO A 164 5.61 2.14 -1.54
C PRO A 164 6.47 2.18 -2.81
N THR A 165 5.86 2.33 -3.97
CA THR A 165 6.52 2.28 -5.30
C THR A 165 6.63 3.64 -5.99
N ALA A 166 6.11 4.74 -5.40
CA ALA A 166 5.95 6.04 -6.08
C ALA A 166 7.27 6.66 -6.61
N ALA A 167 8.41 6.36 -6.00
CA ALA A 167 9.71 6.92 -6.36
C ALA A 167 10.64 5.91 -7.06
N MET A 168 10.10 4.80 -7.56
CA MET A 168 10.88 3.69 -8.14
C MET A 168 10.72 3.61 -9.65
N ASP A 169 11.76 3.14 -10.33
CA ASP A 169 11.66 2.69 -11.72
C ASP A 169 10.87 1.37 -11.84
N VAL A 170 10.48 1.01 -13.05
CA VAL A 170 9.63 -0.17 -13.32
C VAL A 170 10.22 -1.46 -12.73
N GLY A 171 11.54 -1.67 -12.86
CA GLY A 171 12.17 -2.89 -12.33
C GLY A 171 12.12 -2.99 -10.80
N HIS A 172 12.31 -1.86 -10.13
CA HIS A 172 12.20 -1.81 -8.67
C HIS A 172 10.74 -1.87 -8.18
N GLN A 173 9.79 -1.28 -8.92
CA GLN A 173 8.36 -1.43 -8.63
C GLN A 173 7.94 -2.91 -8.66
N GLU A 174 8.31 -3.63 -9.72
CA GLU A 174 7.99 -5.05 -9.86
C GLU A 174 8.59 -5.91 -8.74
N ARG A 175 9.87 -5.68 -8.38
CA ARG A 175 10.51 -6.38 -7.25
C ARG A 175 9.81 -6.07 -5.92
N THR A 176 9.44 -4.81 -5.69
CA THR A 176 8.70 -4.39 -4.48
C THR A 176 7.36 -5.08 -4.39
N MET A 177 6.59 -5.12 -5.48
CA MET A 177 5.28 -5.77 -5.50
C MET A 177 5.39 -7.29 -5.32
N ARG A 178 6.43 -7.93 -5.86
CA ARG A 178 6.72 -9.35 -5.58
C ARG A 178 7.08 -9.59 -4.10
N THR A 179 7.83 -8.68 -3.50
CA THR A 179 8.12 -8.73 -2.05
C THR A 179 6.83 -8.64 -1.24
N VAL A 180 5.91 -7.74 -1.61
CA VAL A 180 4.58 -7.61 -0.98
C VAL A 180 3.77 -8.91 -1.11
N ARG A 181 3.74 -9.51 -2.30
CA ARG A 181 3.10 -10.82 -2.51
C ARG A 181 3.75 -11.94 -1.69
N GLY A 182 5.08 -11.90 -1.56
CA GLY A 182 5.82 -12.85 -0.71
C GLY A 182 5.44 -12.73 0.77
N LEU A 183 5.25 -11.53 1.30
CA LEU A 183 4.75 -11.31 2.66
C LEU A 183 3.34 -11.92 2.83
N ALA A 184 2.44 -11.66 1.89
CA ALA A 184 1.10 -12.24 1.93
C ALA A 184 1.12 -13.76 1.84
N ALA A 185 1.91 -14.35 0.94
CA ALA A 185 2.09 -15.80 0.85
C ALA A 185 2.63 -16.41 2.16
N GLY A 186 3.38 -15.64 2.96
CA GLY A 186 3.82 -15.97 4.32
C GLY A 186 2.73 -15.80 5.40
N GLY A 187 1.49 -15.43 5.04
CA GLY A 187 0.37 -15.29 5.97
C GLY A 187 0.17 -13.86 6.51
N VAL A 188 0.97 -12.88 6.07
CA VAL A 188 0.81 -11.47 6.48
C VAL A 188 -0.39 -10.85 5.75
N GLY A 189 -1.30 -10.18 6.48
CA GLY A 189 -2.33 -9.35 5.85
C GLY A 189 -1.72 -8.02 5.41
N VAL A 190 -1.96 -7.62 4.15
CA VAL A 190 -1.36 -6.40 3.59
C VAL A 190 -2.46 -5.45 3.12
N ILE A 191 -2.36 -4.18 3.52
CA ILE A 191 -3.10 -3.07 2.91
C ILE A 191 -2.10 -2.16 2.21
N ILE A 192 -2.35 -1.90 0.93
CA ILE A 192 -1.45 -1.10 0.10
C ILE A 192 -2.21 -0.01 -0.66
N VAL A 193 -1.79 1.24 -0.52
CA VAL A 193 -2.29 2.34 -1.35
C VAL A 193 -1.51 2.34 -2.67
N LEU A 194 -2.24 2.30 -3.78
CA LEU A 194 -1.67 2.32 -5.12
C LEU A 194 -2.37 3.37 -6.00
N HIS A 195 -1.59 4.04 -6.86
CA HIS A 195 -2.10 4.95 -7.87
C HIS A 195 -2.26 4.29 -9.24
N ASP A 196 -1.36 3.35 -9.57
CA ASP A 196 -1.45 2.62 -10.83
C ASP A 196 -2.46 1.48 -10.71
N LEU A 197 -3.55 1.62 -11.48
CA LEU A 197 -4.65 0.66 -11.50
C LEU A 197 -4.24 -0.70 -12.08
N ASN A 198 -3.28 -0.72 -13.01
CA ASN A 198 -2.78 -1.97 -13.60
C ASN A 198 -1.97 -2.75 -12.56
N THR A 199 -1.10 -2.07 -11.83
CA THR A 199 -0.37 -2.67 -10.70
C THR A 199 -1.33 -3.17 -9.62
N ALA A 200 -2.37 -2.39 -9.28
CA ALA A 200 -3.36 -2.79 -8.30
C ALA A 200 -4.14 -4.05 -8.76
N ALA A 201 -4.58 -4.07 -10.00
CA ALA A 201 -5.31 -5.21 -10.57
C ALA A 201 -4.45 -6.50 -10.64
N ARG A 202 -3.14 -6.35 -10.85
CA ARG A 202 -2.20 -7.47 -11.01
C ARG A 202 -1.76 -8.09 -9.68
N TYR A 203 -1.59 -7.28 -8.64
CA TYR A 203 -0.92 -7.70 -7.41
C TYR A 203 -1.84 -7.83 -6.20
N CYS A 204 -3.06 -7.25 -6.23
CA CYS A 204 -3.99 -7.31 -5.11
C CYS A 204 -5.02 -8.44 -5.28
N ASP A 205 -5.36 -9.10 -4.19
CA ASP A 205 -6.43 -10.11 -4.16
C ASP A 205 -7.81 -9.44 -4.19
N ARG A 206 -7.92 -8.29 -3.51
CA ARG A 206 -9.11 -7.44 -3.53
C ARG A 206 -8.71 -5.98 -3.62
N LEU A 207 -9.63 -5.19 -4.15
CA LEU A 207 -9.53 -3.73 -4.26
C LEU A 207 -10.66 -3.06 -3.48
N ALA A 208 -10.32 -1.99 -2.76
CA ALA A 208 -11.28 -1.07 -2.18
C ALA A 208 -11.14 0.27 -2.93
N LEU A 209 -12.14 0.60 -3.73
CA LEU A 209 -12.18 1.84 -4.51
C LEU A 209 -12.89 2.92 -3.69
N LEU A 210 -12.12 3.95 -3.33
CA LEU A 210 -12.64 5.12 -2.64
C LEU A 210 -12.99 6.24 -3.64
N GLY A 211 -14.13 6.88 -3.44
CA GLY A 211 -14.58 8.06 -4.17
C GLY A 211 -15.40 8.95 -3.24
N ASP A 212 -15.21 10.27 -3.30
CA ASP A 212 -15.90 11.26 -2.47
C ASP A 212 -15.92 10.95 -0.96
N GLY A 213 -14.85 10.40 -0.43
CA GLY A 213 -14.70 10.05 0.98
C GLY A 213 -15.45 8.76 1.42
N GLY A 214 -16.09 8.05 0.51
CA GLY A 214 -16.77 6.79 0.77
C GLY A 214 -16.21 5.64 -0.08
N LEU A 215 -16.70 4.42 0.17
CA LEU A 215 -16.42 3.27 -0.69
C LEU A 215 -17.38 3.28 -1.89
N ALA A 216 -16.82 3.37 -3.10
CA ALA A 216 -17.54 3.13 -4.34
C ALA A 216 -17.72 1.63 -4.61
N GLY A 217 -16.77 0.80 -4.13
CA GLY A 217 -16.85 -0.66 -4.23
C GLY A 217 -15.71 -1.36 -3.53
N VAL A 218 -15.94 -2.62 -3.14
CA VAL A 218 -14.91 -3.54 -2.62
C VAL A 218 -15.15 -4.92 -3.22
N GLY A 219 -14.13 -5.51 -3.83
CA GLY A 219 -14.24 -6.83 -4.46
C GLY A 219 -12.95 -7.24 -5.14
N SER A 220 -13.00 -8.30 -5.92
CA SER A 220 -11.88 -8.72 -6.78
C SER A 220 -11.52 -7.63 -7.79
N PRO A 221 -10.31 -7.66 -8.36
CA PRO A 221 -9.96 -6.73 -9.45
C PRO A 221 -10.96 -6.72 -10.60
N ASP A 222 -11.51 -7.87 -10.96
CA ASP A 222 -12.49 -8.00 -12.03
C ASP A 222 -13.84 -7.32 -11.71
N GLU A 223 -14.26 -7.34 -10.45
CA GLU A 223 -15.50 -6.69 -10.00
C GLU A 223 -15.34 -5.18 -9.90
N ILE A 224 -14.15 -4.70 -9.51
CA ILE A 224 -13.90 -3.28 -9.25
C ILE A 224 -13.38 -2.55 -10.49
N CYS A 225 -12.52 -3.17 -11.29
CA CYS A 225 -11.94 -2.54 -12.46
C CYS A 225 -12.88 -2.64 -13.68
N THR A 226 -14.09 -2.10 -13.58
CA THR A 226 -15.03 -1.98 -14.68
C THR A 226 -14.96 -0.58 -15.30
N GLU A 227 -15.22 -0.47 -16.62
CA GLU A 227 -15.24 0.82 -17.32
C GLU A 227 -16.20 1.83 -16.67
N GLU A 228 -17.40 1.36 -16.29
CA GLU A 228 -18.45 2.19 -15.70
C GLU A 228 -18.01 2.73 -14.32
N LEU A 229 -17.58 1.84 -13.42
CA LEU A 229 -17.23 2.23 -12.06
C LEU A 229 -16.00 3.14 -12.02
N LEU A 230 -14.95 2.78 -12.77
CA LEU A 230 -13.74 3.59 -12.84
C LEU A 230 -13.99 4.93 -13.51
N SER A 231 -14.75 4.98 -14.62
CA SER A 231 -15.06 6.25 -15.29
C SER A 231 -15.86 7.19 -14.38
N THR A 232 -16.78 6.64 -13.59
CA THR A 232 -17.56 7.42 -12.61
C THR A 232 -16.69 7.98 -11.51
N VAL A 233 -15.84 7.14 -10.90
CA VAL A 233 -15.06 7.56 -9.72
C VAL A 233 -13.90 8.49 -10.09
N TYR A 234 -13.27 8.29 -11.27
CA TYR A 234 -12.16 9.13 -11.73
C TYR A 234 -12.60 10.34 -12.55
N ASP A 235 -13.91 10.51 -12.79
CA ASP A 235 -14.48 11.59 -13.62
C ASP A 235 -13.81 11.69 -14.99
N TRP A 236 -13.47 10.54 -15.58
CA TRP A 236 -12.84 10.45 -16.90
C TRP A 236 -13.15 9.11 -17.55
N PRO A 237 -13.48 9.07 -18.86
CA PRO A 237 -13.73 7.81 -19.56
C PRO A 237 -12.51 6.88 -19.51
N VAL A 238 -12.69 5.71 -18.92
CA VAL A 238 -11.69 4.65 -18.79
C VAL A 238 -12.09 3.49 -19.69
N ALA A 239 -11.13 2.88 -20.37
CA ALA A 239 -11.30 1.62 -21.08
C ALA A 239 -10.62 0.50 -20.28
N VAL A 240 -11.31 -0.64 -20.18
CA VAL A 240 -10.80 -1.85 -19.54
C VAL A 240 -10.84 -2.99 -20.55
N SER A 241 -9.72 -3.69 -20.71
CA SER A 241 -9.62 -4.86 -21.59
C SER A 241 -8.84 -5.97 -20.90
N ARG A 242 -9.02 -7.22 -21.32
CA ARG A 242 -8.25 -8.37 -20.84
C ARG A 242 -7.28 -8.80 -21.92
N HIS A 243 -6.06 -9.08 -21.51
CA HIS A 243 -5.00 -9.60 -22.36
C HIS A 243 -4.32 -10.76 -21.66
N ASP A 244 -3.99 -11.79 -22.44
CA ASP A 244 -3.15 -12.87 -21.95
C ASP A 244 -1.69 -12.44 -22.04
N GLU A 245 -1.01 -12.35 -20.91
CA GLU A 245 0.40 -12.02 -20.83
C GLU A 245 1.19 -13.15 -20.21
N ALA A 246 2.37 -13.43 -20.78
CA ALA A 246 3.33 -14.33 -20.15
C ALA A 246 4.07 -13.57 -19.03
N ASP A 247 4.13 -14.16 -17.84
CA ASP A 247 4.99 -13.68 -16.77
C ASP A 247 6.48 -13.95 -17.10
N VAL A 248 7.38 -13.58 -16.20
CA VAL A 248 8.83 -13.77 -16.40
C VAL A 248 9.25 -15.25 -16.39
N GLU A 249 8.38 -16.13 -15.93
CA GLU A 249 8.58 -17.58 -15.91
C GLU A 249 7.94 -18.26 -17.14
N GLY A 250 7.25 -17.45 -17.98
CA GLY A 250 6.57 -17.92 -19.20
C GLY A 250 5.16 -18.46 -18.97
N THR A 251 4.62 -18.32 -17.75
CA THR A 251 3.23 -18.71 -17.46
C THR A 251 2.29 -17.64 -18.01
N VAL A 252 1.36 -18.05 -18.87
CA VAL A 252 0.34 -17.13 -19.42
C VAL A 252 -0.76 -16.94 -18.39
N VAL A 253 -0.97 -15.69 -18.00
CA VAL A 253 -2.02 -15.28 -17.07
C VAL A 253 -2.85 -14.14 -17.66
N PRO A 254 -4.19 -14.16 -17.50
CA PRO A 254 -5.03 -13.05 -17.94
C PRO A 254 -4.74 -11.82 -17.09
N GLN A 255 -4.51 -10.69 -17.75
CA GLN A 255 -4.23 -9.41 -17.12
C GLN A 255 -5.31 -8.38 -17.51
N LEU A 256 -5.72 -7.55 -16.56
CA LEU A 256 -6.54 -6.38 -16.83
C LEU A 256 -5.66 -5.24 -17.32
N TRP A 257 -6.04 -4.64 -18.45
CA TRP A 257 -5.44 -3.42 -18.99
C TRP A 257 -6.41 -2.27 -18.84
N ILE A 258 -6.03 -1.31 -18.01
CA ILE A 258 -6.83 -0.16 -17.65
C ILE A 258 -6.11 1.07 -18.20
N ARG A 259 -6.82 1.83 -19.06
CA ARG A 259 -6.27 3.03 -19.69
C ARG A 259 -7.32 4.13 -19.81
N PRO A 260 -6.93 5.41 -19.71
CA PRO A 260 -7.84 6.49 -20.05
C PRO A 260 -8.20 6.43 -21.54
N ARG A 261 -9.45 6.72 -21.89
CA ARG A 261 -9.83 6.92 -23.29
C ARG A 261 -9.28 8.26 -23.75
N SER A 262 -8.64 8.30 -24.92
CA SER A 262 -8.20 9.55 -25.53
C SER A 262 -9.43 10.42 -25.83
N ALA A 263 -9.40 11.69 -25.39
CA ALA A 263 -10.33 12.68 -25.94
C ALA A 263 -10.10 12.75 -27.46
N ALA A 264 -11.17 12.83 -28.25
CA ALA A 264 -11.03 13.11 -29.67
C ALA A 264 -10.15 14.37 -29.81
N ARG A 265 -9.07 14.31 -30.58
CA ARG A 265 -8.29 15.53 -30.87
C ARG A 265 -9.29 16.55 -31.39
N PRO A 266 -9.43 17.74 -30.78
CA PRO A 266 -10.17 18.82 -31.43
C PRO A 266 -9.60 18.93 -32.83
N GLY A 267 -10.47 18.85 -33.87
CA GLY A 267 -10.07 18.77 -35.26
C GLY A 267 -8.99 19.78 -35.54
N ALA A 268 -7.98 19.40 -36.33
CA ALA A 268 -7.00 20.27 -36.88
C ALA A 268 -7.71 21.32 -37.77
N GLY A 269 -8.27 22.31 -37.10
CA GLY A 269 -8.72 23.54 -37.72
C GLY A 269 -7.47 24.23 -38.25
N SER A 270 -7.44 24.53 -39.53
CA SER A 270 -6.41 25.25 -40.24
C SER A 270 -5.87 26.43 -39.43
N PRO A 271 -4.55 26.69 -39.44
CA PRO A 271 -3.98 27.79 -38.69
C PRO A 271 -4.55 29.13 -39.18
N PRO A 272 -4.94 30.04 -38.30
CA PRO A 272 -5.36 31.37 -38.66
C PRO A 272 -4.13 32.27 -38.82
N PHE A 273 -3.34 32.09 -39.85
CA PHE A 273 -2.40 33.11 -40.32
C PHE A 273 -2.29 32.97 -41.84
N GLY A 274 -3.07 33.80 -42.54
CA GLY A 274 -2.82 34.33 -43.86
C GLY A 274 -2.43 35.77 -43.69
#